data_3d6173c1f46f5c01f546b5e13894d8c1
#
_entry.id   3d6173c1f46f5c01f546b5e13894d8c1
#
_cell.length_a   1.000
_cell.length_b   1.000
_cell.length_c   1.000
_cell.angle_alpha   90.00
_cell.angle_beta   90.00
_cell.angle_gamma   90.00
#
_symmetry.space_group_name_H-M   'P 1'
#
loop_
_entity.id
_entity.type
_entity.pdbx_description
1 polymer ?
#
loop_
_entity_poly.entity_id
_entity_poly.type
_entity_poly.pdbx_seq_one_letter_code
_entity_poly.pdbx_strand_id
1 'polypeptide(L)'
;MESIEGNFDNREVNELLLYHFKELRSVSPEGSTHVLDITGLKDTSIKFWSIWEDSKLVGCGAIKFFDQKHGEFKSIRVTNEFRKKGYGEKILKHLLIKAKSLNLRKLSIETGSGDFFKPARQLFQKIGFKKCSPFAHYEEDPNSCYMNLDI
;
A
#
# COMPACT_ATOMS: atom_id res chain seq x y z
N MET A 1 -14.05 -0.67 11.81
CA MET A 1 -13.27 -0.14 10.67
C MET A 1 -14.03 -0.46 9.39
N GLU A 2 -14.30 0.54 8.59
CA GLU A 2 -15.03 0.40 7.32
C GLU A 2 -14.10 0.75 6.16
N SER A 3 -14.37 0.19 4.99
CA SER A 3 -13.65 0.53 3.76
C SER A 3 -14.64 0.87 2.65
N ILE A 4 -14.29 1.90 1.89
CA ILE A 4 -15.07 2.36 0.73
C ILE A 4 -14.20 2.22 -0.51
N GLU A 5 -14.65 1.43 -1.49
CA GLU A 5 -13.91 1.23 -2.73
C GLU A 5 -14.01 2.47 -3.61
N GLY A 6 -12.89 2.86 -4.21
CA GLY A 6 -12.78 4.03 -5.07
C GLY A 6 -12.70 5.33 -4.30
N ASN A 7 -13.82 5.96 -4.01
CA ASN A 7 -13.96 7.16 -3.15
C ASN A 7 -12.98 8.32 -3.47
N PHE A 8 -12.55 8.44 -4.73
CA PHE A 8 -11.58 9.45 -5.15
C PHE A 8 -12.13 10.88 -5.15
N ASP A 9 -13.45 11.04 -5.16
CA ASP A 9 -14.10 12.35 -5.12
C ASP A 9 -14.20 12.91 -3.71
N ASN A 10 -13.93 12.11 -2.69
CA ASN A 10 -13.90 12.57 -1.31
C ASN A 10 -12.68 13.47 -1.09
N ARG A 11 -12.90 14.65 -0.53
CA ARG A 11 -11.85 15.65 -0.32
C ARG A 11 -10.71 15.16 0.56
N GLU A 12 -11.02 14.53 1.69
CA GLU A 12 -10.02 14.04 2.63
C GLU A 12 -9.17 12.92 2.01
N VAL A 13 -9.79 12.02 1.25
CA VAL A 13 -9.10 10.94 0.52
C VAL A 13 -8.17 11.54 -0.52
N ASN A 14 -8.65 12.52 -1.27
CA ASN A 14 -7.85 13.19 -2.30
C ASN A 14 -6.62 13.88 -1.70
N GLU A 15 -6.80 14.62 -0.61
CA GLU A 15 -5.72 15.30 0.10
C GLU A 15 -4.69 14.30 0.65
N LEU A 16 -5.14 13.17 1.20
CA LEU A 16 -4.25 12.12 1.71
C LEU A 16 -3.40 11.53 0.58
N LEU A 17 -3.99 11.23 -0.56
CA LEU A 17 -3.27 10.67 -1.71
C LEU A 17 -2.28 11.65 -2.31
N LEU A 18 -2.63 12.93 -2.43
CA LEU A 18 -1.71 13.95 -2.90
C LEU A 18 -0.51 14.13 -1.97
N TYR A 19 -0.75 14.13 -0.66
CA TYR A 19 0.33 14.22 0.33
C TYR A 19 1.24 12.98 0.27
N HIS A 20 0.66 11.80 0.19
CA HIS A 20 1.39 10.53 0.06
C HIS A 20 2.30 10.53 -1.17
N PHE A 21 1.76 10.90 -2.32
CA PHE A 21 2.51 10.97 -3.57
C PHE A 21 3.70 11.94 -3.48
N LYS A 22 3.47 13.15 -2.97
CA LYS A 22 4.51 14.18 -2.81
C LYS A 22 5.59 13.73 -1.84
N GLU A 23 5.21 13.16 -0.69
CA GLU A 23 6.16 12.71 0.31
C GLU A 23 7.05 11.59 -0.23
N LEU A 24 6.48 10.57 -0.88
CA LEU A 24 7.28 9.47 -1.42
C LEU A 24 8.22 9.93 -2.53
N ARG A 25 7.81 10.87 -3.36
CA ARG A 25 8.72 11.45 -4.36
C ARG A 25 9.86 12.24 -3.73
N SER A 26 9.63 12.89 -2.61
CA SER A 26 10.65 13.69 -1.92
C SER A 26 11.71 12.84 -1.22
N VAL A 27 11.36 11.62 -0.81
CA VAL A 27 12.26 10.73 -0.02
C VAL A 27 12.81 9.56 -0.83
N SER A 28 12.39 9.39 -2.08
CA SER A 28 12.86 8.34 -2.98
C SER A 28 13.78 8.94 -4.05
N PRO A 29 14.91 8.29 -4.39
CA PRO A 29 15.75 8.73 -5.50
C PRO A 29 14.98 8.75 -6.82
N GLU A 30 15.33 9.68 -7.69
CA GLU A 30 14.78 9.74 -9.05
C GLU A 30 15.01 8.40 -9.76
N GLY A 31 13.98 7.89 -10.45
CA GLY A 31 14.00 6.57 -11.09
C GLY A 31 13.66 5.40 -10.20
N SER A 32 13.65 5.59 -8.86
CA SER A 32 13.29 4.55 -7.88
C SER A 32 11.96 4.83 -7.18
N THR A 33 11.17 5.78 -7.67
CA THR A 33 9.85 6.10 -7.13
C THR A 33 8.79 5.32 -7.88
N HIS A 34 8.10 4.42 -7.17
CA HIS A 34 7.08 3.53 -7.74
C HIS A 34 5.67 3.82 -7.22
N VAL A 35 5.48 4.99 -6.60
CA VAL A 35 4.17 5.41 -6.09
C VAL A 35 3.24 5.78 -7.26
N LEU A 36 1.98 5.36 -7.16
CA LEU A 36 0.95 5.72 -8.14
C LEU A 36 0.24 7.01 -7.71
N ASP A 37 0.01 7.90 -8.68
CA ASP A 37 -0.88 9.04 -8.49
C ASP A 37 -2.36 8.60 -8.56
N ILE A 38 -3.29 9.55 -8.38
CA ILE A 38 -4.73 9.26 -8.39
C ILE A 38 -5.17 8.65 -9.73
N THR A 39 -4.63 9.16 -10.85
CA THR A 39 -4.94 8.63 -12.18
C THR A 39 -4.48 7.17 -12.31
N GLY A 40 -3.27 6.87 -11.84
CA GLY A 40 -2.76 5.49 -11.83
C GLY A 40 -3.60 4.55 -10.98
N LEU A 41 -4.09 5.03 -9.82
CA LEU A 41 -4.95 4.24 -8.94
C LEU A 41 -6.33 3.93 -9.53
N LYS A 42 -6.76 4.66 -10.55
CA LYS A 42 -8.03 4.41 -11.27
C LYS A 42 -7.92 3.34 -12.36
N ASP A 43 -6.73 2.79 -12.60
CA ASP A 43 -6.54 1.72 -13.56
C ASP A 43 -7.41 0.51 -13.20
N THR A 44 -7.94 -0.18 -14.22
CA THR A 44 -8.85 -1.32 -14.03
C THR A 44 -8.20 -2.51 -13.33
N SER A 45 -6.86 -2.62 -13.37
CA SER A 45 -6.10 -3.66 -12.66
C SER A 45 -5.92 -3.37 -11.17
N ILE A 46 -6.43 -2.24 -10.67
CA ILE A 46 -6.23 -1.79 -9.30
C ILE A 46 -7.57 -1.60 -8.61
N LYS A 47 -7.67 -2.11 -7.39
CA LYS A 47 -8.75 -1.79 -6.45
C LYS A 47 -8.16 -0.96 -5.32
N PHE A 48 -8.76 0.18 -5.06
CA PHE A 48 -8.37 1.12 -4.02
C PHE A 48 -9.49 1.25 -2.99
N TRP A 49 -9.13 1.34 -1.71
CA TRP A 49 -10.07 1.59 -0.62
C TRP A 49 -9.58 2.73 0.26
N SER A 50 -10.49 3.63 0.60
CA SER A 50 -10.35 4.51 1.76
C SER A 50 -10.86 3.77 3.00
N ILE A 51 -10.22 3.99 4.14
CA ILE A 51 -10.49 3.23 5.39
C ILE A 51 -10.87 4.21 6.48
N TRP A 52 -11.99 3.92 7.13
CA TRP A 52 -12.67 4.83 8.06
C TRP A 52 -12.96 4.15 9.40
N GLU A 53 -12.92 4.93 10.47
CA GLU A 53 -13.35 4.52 11.80
C GLU A 53 -14.04 5.69 12.47
N ASP A 54 -15.27 5.47 12.98
CA ASP A 54 -16.11 6.51 13.61
C ASP A 54 -16.22 7.78 12.74
N SER A 55 -16.49 7.61 11.46
CA SER A 55 -16.64 8.68 10.46
C SER A 55 -15.37 9.50 10.20
N LYS A 56 -14.20 9.05 10.67
CA LYS A 56 -12.90 9.69 10.42
C LYS A 56 -12.08 8.84 9.45
N LEU A 57 -11.42 9.51 8.50
CA LEU A 57 -10.48 8.85 7.60
C LEU A 57 -9.24 8.40 8.37
N VAL A 58 -9.01 7.10 8.41
CA VAL A 58 -7.86 6.49 9.10
C VAL A 58 -6.69 6.32 8.13
N GLY A 59 -6.99 5.98 6.90
CA GLY A 59 -5.96 5.73 5.90
C GLY A 59 -6.51 5.17 4.61
N CYS A 60 -5.64 4.57 3.83
CA CYS A 60 -6.01 3.97 2.56
C CYS A 60 -5.08 2.81 2.20
N GLY A 61 -5.43 2.09 1.16
CA GLY A 61 -4.59 1.08 0.53
C GLY A 61 -5.19 0.58 -0.77
N ALA A 62 -4.35 -0.02 -1.59
CA ALA A 62 -4.74 -0.54 -2.89
C ALA A 62 -4.12 -1.90 -3.14
N ILE A 63 -4.74 -2.67 -4.02
CA ILE A 63 -4.22 -3.92 -4.54
C ILE A 63 -4.19 -3.82 -6.06
N LYS A 64 -3.01 -4.02 -6.64
CA LYS A 64 -2.84 -4.19 -8.08
C LYS A 64 -2.84 -5.68 -8.39
N PHE A 65 -3.68 -6.10 -9.30
CA PHE A 65 -3.80 -7.51 -9.71
C PHE A 65 -2.85 -7.80 -10.86
N PHE A 66 -1.97 -8.77 -10.70
CA PHE A 66 -1.11 -9.27 -11.79
C PHE A 66 -1.81 -10.39 -12.56
N ASP A 67 -2.53 -11.22 -11.81
CA ASP A 67 -3.40 -12.27 -12.32
C ASP A 67 -4.50 -12.55 -11.29
N GLN A 68 -5.25 -13.65 -11.46
CA GLN A 68 -6.35 -14.00 -10.57
C GLN A 68 -5.91 -14.43 -9.16
N LYS A 69 -4.62 -14.72 -8.97
CA LYS A 69 -4.08 -15.30 -7.73
C LYS A 69 -3.02 -14.44 -7.06
N HIS A 70 -2.39 -13.52 -7.80
CA HIS A 70 -1.28 -12.72 -7.31
C HIS A 70 -1.57 -11.22 -7.44
N GLY A 71 -1.40 -10.49 -6.35
CA GLY A 71 -1.55 -9.05 -6.29
C GLY A 71 -0.40 -8.37 -5.56
N GLU A 72 -0.34 -7.07 -5.70
CA GLU A 72 0.63 -6.20 -5.02
C GLU A 72 -0.11 -5.18 -4.18
N PHE A 73 0.29 -5.03 -2.92
CA PHE A 73 -0.15 -3.90 -2.10
C PHE A 73 0.51 -2.61 -2.58
N LYS A 74 -0.29 -1.57 -2.77
CA LYS A 74 0.17 -0.24 -3.16
C LYS A 74 -0.53 0.83 -2.33
N SER A 75 0.12 1.98 -2.20
CA SER A 75 -0.47 3.18 -1.60
C SER A 75 -1.05 2.98 -0.21
N ILE A 76 -0.43 2.11 0.60
CA ILE A 76 -0.83 1.92 2.00
C ILE A 76 -0.36 3.13 2.79
N ARG A 77 -1.32 3.83 3.41
CA ARG A 77 -1.04 5.05 4.16
C ARG A 77 -1.96 5.19 5.35
N VAL A 78 -1.40 5.56 6.48
CA VAL A 78 -2.14 6.00 7.68
C VAL A 78 -2.15 7.53 7.67
N THR A 79 -3.30 8.14 7.97
CA THR A 79 -3.37 9.60 8.13
C THR A 79 -2.52 10.06 9.30
N ASN A 80 -2.04 11.29 9.27
CA ASN A 80 -1.15 11.82 10.32
C ASN A 80 -1.77 11.74 11.72
N GLU A 81 -3.08 12.00 11.83
CA GLU A 81 -3.82 11.94 13.10
C GLU A 81 -3.75 10.55 13.75
N PHE A 82 -3.70 9.49 12.94
CA PHE A 82 -3.75 8.10 13.41
C PHE A 82 -2.38 7.40 13.40
N ARG A 83 -1.30 8.11 13.08
CA ARG A 83 0.04 7.53 13.06
C ARG A 83 0.54 7.19 14.47
N LYS A 84 1.41 6.18 14.57
CA LYS A 84 2.02 5.70 15.83
C LYS A 84 1.01 5.21 16.86
N LYS A 85 -0.14 4.75 16.42
CA LYS A 85 -1.23 4.24 17.28
C LYS A 85 -1.66 2.81 16.90
N GLY A 86 -0.86 2.11 16.09
CA GLY A 86 -1.16 0.74 15.67
C GLY A 86 -2.10 0.61 14.45
N TYR A 87 -2.49 1.70 13.84
CA TYR A 87 -3.44 1.67 12.71
C TYR A 87 -2.83 1.09 11.42
N GLY A 88 -1.52 1.19 11.23
CA GLY A 88 -0.86 0.55 10.09
C GLY A 88 -1.10 -0.96 10.06
N GLU A 89 -0.96 -1.61 11.22
CA GLU A 89 -1.24 -3.03 11.36
C GLU A 89 -2.72 -3.36 11.13
N LYS A 90 -3.62 -2.55 11.67
CA LYS A 90 -5.07 -2.73 11.49
C LYS A 90 -5.45 -2.60 10.01
N ILE A 91 -4.91 -1.62 9.31
CA ILE A 91 -5.16 -1.42 7.88
C ILE A 91 -4.65 -2.61 7.07
N LEU A 92 -3.43 -3.08 7.33
CA LEU A 92 -2.86 -4.23 6.63
C LEU A 92 -3.70 -5.49 6.84
N LYS A 93 -4.11 -5.77 8.07
CA LYS A 93 -4.98 -6.91 8.37
C LYS A 93 -6.32 -6.81 7.66
N HIS A 94 -6.90 -5.61 7.62
CA HIS A 94 -8.14 -5.36 6.90
C HIS A 94 -7.99 -5.61 5.40
N LEU A 95 -6.90 -5.13 4.80
CA LEU A 95 -6.61 -5.35 3.37
C LEU A 95 -6.30 -6.82 3.06
N LEU A 96 -5.68 -7.55 3.99
CA LEU A 96 -5.47 -9.00 3.83
C LEU A 96 -6.79 -9.76 3.77
N ILE A 97 -7.77 -9.38 4.59
CA ILE A 97 -9.12 -9.95 4.53
C ILE A 97 -9.76 -9.66 3.17
N LYS A 98 -9.62 -8.43 2.67
CA LYS A 98 -10.09 -8.06 1.33
C LYS A 98 -9.43 -8.92 0.25
N ALA A 99 -8.12 -9.06 0.31
CA ALA A 99 -7.35 -9.85 -0.66
C ALA A 99 -7.83 -11.32 -0.70
N LYS A 100 -8.03 -11.92 0.47
CA LYS A 100 -8.56 -13.29 0.58
C LYS A 100 -9.97 -13.39 -0.01
N SER A 101 -10.83 -12.41 0.26
CA SER A 101 -12.21 -12.39 -0.28
C SER A 101 -12.23 -12.26 -1.80
N LEU A 102 -11.16 -11.72 -2.40
CA LEU A 102 -10.98 -11.59 -3.85
C LEU A 102 -10.24 -12.80 -4.46
N ASN A 103 -10.06 -13.87 -3.69
CA ASN A 103 -9.41 -15.13 -4.09
C ASN A 103 -7.93 -15.03 -4.42
N LEU A 104 -7.25 -14.00 -3.93
CA LEU A 104 -5.80 -13.91 -4.04
C LEU A 104 -5.13 -14.97 -3.14
N ARG A 105 -4.01 -15.51 -3.62
CA ARG A 105 -3.21 -16.53 -2.93
C ARG A 105 -1.83 -16.03 -2.55
N LYS A 106 -1.37 -14.96 -3.18
CA LYS A 106 -0.08 -14.35 -2.90
C LYS A 106 -0.20 -12.82 -2.99
N LEU A 107 0.43 -12.15 -2.05
CA LEU A 107 0.60 -10.70 -2.06
C LEU A 107 2.07 -10.36 -2.07
N SER A 108 2.44 -9.41 -2.89
CA SER A 108 3.79 -8.85 -2.95
C SER A 108 3.76 -7.37 -2.61
N ILE A 109 4.90 -6.84 -2.22
CA ILE A 109 5.04 -5.41 -1.93
C ILE A 109 6.45 -4.96 -2.29
N GLU A 110 6.54 -3.75 -2.85
CA GLU A 110 7.78 -3.03 -3.02
C GLU A 110 7.76 -1.83 -2.06
N THR A 111 8.84 -1.60 -1.33
CA THR A 111 9.02 -0.44 -0.47
C THR A 111 10.48 0.01 -0.53
N GLY A 112 10.75 1.22 -0.07
CA GLY A 112 12.10 1.75 -0.06
C GLY A 112 13.03 1.01 0.91
N SER A 113 14.33 1.00 0.61
CA SER A 113 15.37 0.43 1.46
C SER A 113 15.92 1.43 2.49
N GLY A 114 15.63 2.72 2.33
CA GLY A 114 16.14 3.78 3.21
C GLY A 114 15.48 3.78 4.59
N ASP A 115 16.04 4.61 5.49
CA ASP A 115 15.58 4.67 6.89
C ASP A 115 14.16 5.19 7.03
N PHE A 116 13.72 6.06 6.14
CA PHE A 116 12.33 6.54 6.12
C PHE A 116 11.32 5.39 6.06
N PHE A 117 11.65 4.33 5.30
CA PHE A 117 10.76 3.19 5.07
C PHE A 117 10.96 2.05 6.08
N LYS A 118 11.88 2.18 7.03
CA LYS A 118 12.15 1.13 8.02
C LYS A 118 10.91 0.72 8.83
N PRO A 119 10.10 1.66 9.35
CA PRO A 119 8.88 1.27 10.07
C PRO A 119 7.92 0.46 9.22
N ALA A 120 7.78 0.79 7.94
CA ALA A 120 6.94 0.04 7.01
C ALA A 120 7.47 -1.38 6.81
N ARG A 121 8.78 -1.54 6.56
CA ARG A 121 9.40 -2.86 6.42
C ARG A 121 9.22 -3.73 7.66
N GLN A 122 9.38 -3.16 8.84
CA GLN A 122 9.20 -3.88 10.11
C GLN A 122 7.74 -4.34 10.27
N LEU A 123 6.79 -3.50 9.89
CA LEU A 123 5.37 -3.83 9.94
C LEU A 123 5.03 -4.98 8.98
N PHE A 124 5.54 -4.95 7.76
CA PHE A 124 5.32 -6.04 6.80
C PHE A 124 5.92 -7.35 7.30
N GLN A 125 7.13 -7.32 7.86
CA GLN A 125 7.76 -8.49 8.45
C GLN A 125 6.96 -9.06 9.61
N LYS A 126 6.43 -8.19 10.47
CA LYS A 126 5.57 -8.59 11.59
C LYS A 126 4.31 -9.32 11.13
N ILE A 127 3.72 -8.88 10.02
CA ILE A 127 2.52 -9.50 9.43
C ILE A 127 2.86 -10.86 8.79
N GLY A 128 4.11 -11.10 8.43
CA GLY A 128 4.58 -12.37 7.86
C GLY A 128 5.19 -12.26 6.47
N PHE A 129 5.32 -11.06 5.91
CA PHE A 129 6.00 -10.86 4.64
C PHE A 129 7.48 -11.22 4.78
N LYS A 130 8.02 -11.88 3.76
CA LYS A 130 9.44 -12.28 3.70
C LYS A 130 10.08 -11.66 2.46
N LYS A 131 11.37 -11.34 2.57
CA LYS A 131 12.14 -10.84 1.43
C LYS A 131 12.07 -11.80 0.26
N CYS A 132 11.96 -11.25 -0.94
CA CYS A 132 11.94 -12.00 -2.18
C CYS A 132 12.69 -11.23 -3.28
N SER A 133 12.87 -11.89 -4.43
CA SER A 133 13.38 -11.24 -5.63
C SER A 133 12.35 -10.28 -6.21
N PRO A 134 12.77 -9.30 -7.04
CA PRO A 134 11.83 -8.45 -7.75
C PRO A 134 10.76 -9.26 -8.47
N PHE A 135 9.55 -8.73 -8.48
CA PHE A 135 8.38 -9.36 -9.09
C PHE A 135 7.78 -8.46 -10.17
N ALA A 136 6.90 -9.01 -11.00
CA ALA A 136 6.28 -8.30 -12.12
C ALA A 136 7.34 -7.63 -13.01
N HIS A 137 7.20 -6.34 -13.29
CA HIS A 137 8.13 -5.58 -14.12
C HIS A 137 9.29 -4.94 -13.34
N TYR A 138 9.33 -5.14 -12.01
CA TYR A 138 10.40 -4.56 -11.20
C TYR A 138 11.75 -5.22 -11.49
N GLU A 139 12.80 -4.41 -11.41
CA GLU A 139 14.19 -4.85 -11.54
C GLU A 139 14.92 -4.67 -10.22
N GLU A 140 16.08 -5.34 -10.05
CA GLU A 140 16.94 -5.13 -8.89
C GLU A 140 17.31 -3.66 -8.78
N ASP A 141 17.06 -3.09 -7.59
CA ASP A 141 17.32 -1.70 -7.27
C ASP A 141 17.78 -1.63 -5.81
N PRO A 142 18.98 -1.06 -5.51
CA PRO A 142 19.45 -0.93 -4.13
C PRO A 142 18.56 -0.01 -3.28
N ASN A 143 17.72 0.81 -3.90
CA ASN A 143 16.79 1.71 -3.22
C ASN A 143 15.42 1.06 -2.94
N SER A 144 15.22 -0.19 -3.34
CA SER A 144 13.96 -0.91 -3.16
C SER A 144 14.15 -2.22 -2.40
N CYS A 145 13.13 -2.57 -1.63
CA CYS A 145 13.00 -3.87 -0.98
C CYS A 145 11.73 -4.55 -1.53
N TYR A 146 11.85 -5.84 -1.80
CA TYR A 146 10.76 -6.66 -2.31
C TYR A 146 10.43 -7.73 -1.28
N MET A 147 9.13 -7.90 -1.02
CA MET A 147 8.65 -8.87 -0.04
C MET A 147 7.37 -9.51 -0.56
N ASN A 148 7.10 -10.75 -0.14
CA ASN A 148 5.85 -11.42 -0.45
C ASN A 148 5.31 -12.21 0.74
N LEU A 149 4.03 -12.58 0.63
CA LEU A 149 3.29 -13.36 1.61
C LEU A 149 2.30 -14.26 0.89
N ASP A 150 2.36 -15.54 1.21
CA ASP A 150 1.32 -16.49 0.80
C ASP A 150 0.12 -16.39 1.75
N ILE A 151 -1.07 -16.34 1.19
CA ILE A 151 -2.30 -16.14 1.95
C ILE A 151 -3.39 -17.18 1.67
#